data_874f982a2d1a3456682465340200668c
#
_entry.id   874f982a2d1a3456682465340200668c
#
_cell.length_a   1.000
_cell.length_b   1.000
_cell.length_c   1.000
_cell.angle_alpha   90.00
_cell.angle_beta   90.00
_cell.angle_gamma   90.00
#
_symmetry.space_group_name_H-M   'P 1'
#
loop_
_entity.id
_entity.type
_entity.pdbx_description
1 polymer ?
#
loop_
_entity_poly.entity_id
_entity_poly.type
_entity_poly.pdbx_seq_one_letter_code
_entity_poly.pdbx_strand_id
1 'polypeptide(L)'
;MYKFVALENYKEIRQPLLEAMEANGIKGTLLLASEGINGTVSGTREGIDALLAYLNSDARINPISFKESLHDEQPFYRTKVKLKKEIVTMGVEGIDPRETVGTYVKPKDWNALISDPEVTVIDTRNGYEIEIGTFKNAIDPKTETFREFPEYVSKELDPSKNKKVAMFCTGGIRCEKSTAYLKEQGFEEVYHLEGGILQYLDDVPKEESMWEGDCFVFDNRVAVNHDLEKSHYEQCYACRLPITAEDKQSDKYEPGVSCPHCFGTHTDDQIARFREREKQVQLAKERQQEHVGTGARLTMEQK
;
A
#
# COMPACT_ATOMS: atom_id res chain seq x y z
N MET A 1 -5.28 -6.99 -2.83
CA MET A 1 -6.00 -8.06 -2.09
C MET A 1 -5.45 -8.20 -0.68
N TYR A 2 -6.29 -8.54 0.29
CA TYR A 2 -5.85 -8.94 1.63
C TYR A 2 -6.94 -9.74 2.34
N LYS A 3 -6.53 -10.49 3.38
CA LYS A 3 -7.44 -11.12 4.34
C LYS A 3 -6.74 -11.35 5.67
N PHE A 4 -7.37 -10.91 6.74
CA PHE A 4 -7.01 -11.32 8.10
C PHE A 4 -7.62 -12.69 8.39
N VAL A 5 -6.79 -13.66 8.63
CA VAL A 5 -7.17 -15.05 8.91
C VAL A 5 -6.02 -15.80 9.58
N ALA A 6 -6.31 -16.72 10.49
CA ALA A 6 -5.28 -17.54 11.11
C ALA A 6 -4.60 -18.46 10.07
N LEU A 7 -3.32 -18.24 9.83
CA LEU A 7 -2.50 -19.03 8.92
C LEU A 7 -1.24 -19.53 9.67
N GLU A 8 -1.41 -20.46 10.60
CA GLU A 8 -0.31 -20.99 11.41
C GLU A 8 0.82 -21.59 10.57
N ASN A 9 0.45 -22.23 9.45
CA ASN A 9 1.38 -22.80 8.46
C ASN A 9 1.80 -21.84 7.34
N TYR A 10 1.74 -20.52 7.54
CA TYR A 10 2.06 -19.51 6.50
C TYR A 10 3.45 -19.67 5.88
N LYS A 11 4.40 -20.26 6.62
CA LYS A 11 5.76 -20.53 6.11
C LYS A 11 5.75 -21.61 5.02
N GLU A 12 4.91 -22.63 5.20
CA GLU A 12 4.76 -23.76 4.26
C GLU A 12 4.02 -23.32 2.99
N ILE A 13 3.06 -22.39 3.12
CA ILE A 13 2.30 -21.84 1.99
C ILE A 13 3.18 -21.03 1.04
N ARG A 14 4.29 -20.47 1.52
CA ARG A 14 5.13 -19.54 0.78
C ARG A 14 5.62 -20.08 -0.58
N GLN A 15 6.21 -21.26 -0.56
CA GLN A 15 6.82 -21.81 -1.77
C GLN A 15 5.78 -22.26 -2.80
N PRO A 16 4.74 -23.02 -2.46
CA PRO A 16 3.66 -23.34 -3.38
C PRO A 16 2.96 -22.10 -3.98
N LEU A 17 2.73 -21.05 -3.18
CA LEU A 17 2.14 -19.81 -3.66
C LEU A 17 3.07 -19.08 -4.66
N LEU A 18 4.37 -19.04 -4.39
CA LEU A 18 5.35 -18.46 -5.31
C LEU A 18 5.35 -19.20 -6.66
N GLU A 19 5.35 -20.52 -6.62
CA GLU A 19 5.30 -21.37 -7.83
C GLU A 19 4.01 -21.15 -8.61
N ALA A 20 2.87 -21.06 -7.93
CA ALA A 20 1.59 -20.76 -8.55
C ALA A 20 1.59 -19.37 -9.23
N MET A 21 2.16 -18.35 -8.59
CA MET A 21 2.30 -17.01 -9.18
C MET A 21 3.20 -17.05 -10.42
N GLU A 22 4.35 -17.71 -10.34
CA GLU A 22 5.32 -17.82 -11.45
C GLU A 22 4.76 -18.58 -12.63
N ALA A 23 4.08 -19.72 -12.39
CA ALA A 23 3.45 -20.53 -13.43
C ALA A 23 2.36 -19.79 -14.22
N ASN A 24 1.70 -18.81 -13.57
CA ASN A 24 0.65 -18.01 -14.19
C ASN A 24 1.13 -16.60 -14.61
N GLY A 25 2.44 -16.34 -14.68
CA GLY A 25 3.00 -15.06 -15.14
C GLY A 25 2.68 -13.87 -14.23
N ILE A 26 2.31 -14.12 -12.97
CA ILE A 26 1.96 -13.08 -12.01
C ILE A 26 3.20 -12.40 -11.47
N LYS A 27 3.21 -11.06 -11.53
CA LYS A 27 4.22 -10.22 -10.89
C LYS A 27 3.60 -9.42 -9.74
N GLY A 28 4.44 -8.97 -8.80
CA GLY A 28 4.02 -8.23 -7.61
C GLY A 28 4.53 -8.89 -6.33
N THR A 29 3.96 -8.49 -5.21
CA THR A 29 4.37 -9.00 -3.91
C THR A 29 3.17 -9.42 -3.08
N LEU A 30 3.17 -10.65 -2.60
CA LEU A 30 2.28 -11.12 -1.54
C LEU A 30 3.08 -11.26 -0.24
N LEU A 31 2.48 -10.79 0.85
CA LEU A 31 2.97 -10.91 2.22
C LEU A 31 2.17 -12.01 2.92
N LEU A 32 2.85 -12.90 3.61
CA LEU A 32 2.25 -13.93 4.45
C LEU A 32 2.73 -13.76 5.89
N ALA A 33 1.80 -13.85 6.83
CA ALA A 33 2.05 -13.91 8.25
C ALA A 33 1.06 -14.88 8.92
N SER A 34 1.24 -15.15 10.21
CA SER A 34 0.27 -15.95 10.98
C SER A 34 -1.12 -15.32 11.04
N GLU A 35 -1.23 -14.01 10.84
CA GLU A 35 -2.47 -13.23 10.86
C GLU A 35 -3.16 -13.13 9.48
N GLY A 36 -2.55 -13.64 8.38
CA GLY A 36 -3.20 -13.62 7.07
C GLY A 36 -2.29 -13.39 5.87
N ILE A 37 -2.91 -12.82 4.82
CA ILE A 37 -2.29 -12.52 3.53
C ILE A 37 -2.59 -11.07 3.11
N ASN A 38 -1.62 -10.40 2.48
CA ASN A 38 -1.77 -9.06 1.90
C ASN A 38 -0.84 -8.86 0.71
N GLY A 39 -1.27 -8.11 -0.28
CA GLY A 39 -0.38 -7.65 -1.34
C GLY A 39 -1.08 -7.12 -2.57
N THR A 40 -0.24 -6.70 -3.52
CA THR A 40 -0.65 -6.23 -4.84
C THR A 40 0.12 -7.00 -5.89
N VAL A 41 -0.60 -7.47 -6.89
CA VAL A 41 -0.08 -8.28 -7.99
C VAL A 41 -0.69 -7.83 -9.30
N SER A 42 -0.06 -8.20 -10.40
CA SER A 42 -0.56 -7.98 -11.76
C SER A 42 -0.25 -9.17 -12.64
N GLY A 43 -1.06 -9.35 -13.68
CA GLY A 43 -0.93 -10.41 -14.66
C GLY A 43 -2.01 -10.28 -15.73
N THR A 44 -2.05 -11.23 -16.67
CA THR A 44 -3.16 -11.34 -17.60
C THR A 44 -4.45 -11.70 -16.86
N ARG A 45 -5.62 -11.55 -17.50
CA ARG A 45 -6.90 -11.93 -16.90
C ARG A 45 -6.89 -13.39 -16.45
N GLU A 46 -6.42 -14.28 -17.32
CA GLU A 46 -6.34 -15.71 -17.05
C GLU A 46 -5.40 -16.02 -15.88
N GLY A 47 -4.26 -15.31 -15.82
CA GLY A 47 -3.29 -15.48 -14.73
C GLY A 47 -3.86 -15.01 -13.38
N ILE A 48 -4.53 -13.86 -13.35
CA ILE A 48 -5.19 -13.36 -12.13
C ILE A 48 -6.31 -14.31 -11.68
N ASP A 49 -7.14 -14.78 -12.60
CA ASP A 49 -8.23 -15.72 -12.27
C ASP A 49 -7.68 -17.04 -11.72
N ALA A 50 -6.59 -17.54 -12.30
CA ALA A 50 -5.92 -18.75 -11.80
C ALA A 50 -5.33 -18.53 -10.39
N LEU A 51 -4.71 -17.38 -10.12
CA LEU A 51 -4.23 -17.05 -8.78
C LEU A 51 -5.36 -16.92 -7.77
N LEU A 52 -6.46 -16.26 -8.12
CA LEU A 52 -7.63 -16.13 -7.26
C LEU A 52 -8.27 -17.50 -6.96
N ALA A 53 -8.38 -18.37 -7.99
CA ALA A 53 -8.85 -19.75 -7.80
C ALA A 53 -7.93 -20.54 -6.87
N TYR A 54 -6.60 -20.41 -7.04
CA TYR A 54 -5.62 -21.02 -6.15
C TYR A 54 -5.77 -20.55 -4.70
N LEU A 55 -5.85 -19.25 -4.47
CA LEU A 55 -6.03 -18.69 -3.12
C LEU A 55 -7.36 -19.12 -2.50
N ASN A 56 -8.44 -19.13 -3.27
CA ASN A 56 -9.76 -19.55 -2.81
C ASN A 56 -9.90 -21.07 -2.64
N SER A 57 -8.94 -21.87 -3.08
CA SER A 57 -8.92 -23.31 -2.78
C SER A 57 -8.59 -23.62 -1.31
N ASP A 58 -7.96 -22.69 -0.60
CA ASP A 58 -7.80 -22.76 0.85
C ASP A 58 -9.06 -22.17 1.53
N ALA A 59 -9.83 -23.02 2.21
CA ALA A 59 -11.08 -22.63 2.85
C ALA A 59 -10.93 -21.50 3.89
N ARG A 60 -9.72 -21.30 4.43
CA ARG A 60 -9.42 -20.20 5.35
C ARG A 60 -9.33 -18.87 4.62
N ILE A 61 -8.74 -18.89 3.42
CA ILE A 61 -8.54 -17.70 2.58
C ILE A 61 -9.81 -17.36 1.79
N ASN A 62 -10.64 -18.34 1.46
CA ASN A 62 -11.88 -18.17 0.71
C ASN A 62 -13.01 -17.51 1.57
N PRO A 63 -13.70 -16.47 1.05
CA PRO A 63 -13.31 -15.65 -0.10
C PRO A 63 -12.19 -14.68 0.28
N ILE A 64 -11.24 -14.46 -0.63
CA ILE A 64 -10.27 -13.37 -0.49
C ILE A 64 -10.87 -12.06 -1.00
N SER A 65 -10.72 -10.98 -0.22
CA SER A 65 -11.11 -9.64 -0.67
C SER A 65 -10.04 -9.05 -1.59
N PHE A 66 -10.46 -8.52 -2.74
CA PHE A 66 -9.55 -7.90 -3.69
C PHE A 66 -10.22 -6.75 -4.43
N LYS A 67 -9.39 -5.91 -5.04
CA LYS A 67 -9.77 -4.87 -5.98
C LYS A 67 -8.94 -5.00 -7.24
N GLU A 68 -9.54 -4.67 -8.35
CA GLU A 68 -8.91 -4.74 -9.67
C GLU A 68 -8.88 -3.37 -10.32
N SER A 69 -7.82 -3.11 -11.07
CA SER A 69 -7.74 -2.02 -12.03
C SER A 69 -7.02 -2.53 -13.28
N LEU A 70 -7.43 -2.04 -14.44
CA LEU A 70 -6.78 -2.36 -15.71
C LEU A 70 -5.62 -1.39 -15.97
N HIS A 71 -4.56 -1.89 -16.59
CA HIS A 71 -3.43 -1.08 -17.03
C HIS A 71 -2.73 -1.76 -18.20
N ASP A 72 -2.31 -1.01 -19.19
CA ASP A 72 -1.72 -1.55 -20.42
C ASP A 72 -0.28 -2.06 -20.20
N GLU A 73 0.45 -1.47 -19.23
CA GLU A 73 1.82 -1.86 -18.91
C GLU A 73 1.87 -2.70 -17.63
N GLN A 74 2.85 -3.61 -17.55
CA GLN A 74 3.10 -4.42 -16.35
C GLN A 74 3.65 -3.54 -15.21
N PRO A 75 2.88 -3.28 -14.13
CA PRO A 75 3.27 -2.33 -13.08
C PRO A 75 4.26 -2.92 -12.06
N PHE A 76 4.69 -4.16 -12.24
CA PHE A 76 5.68 -4.82 -11.37
C PHE A 76 6.76 -5.53 -12.18
N TYR A 77 7.99 -5.49 -11.68
CA TYR A 77 9.13 -6.17 -12.32
C TYR A 77 9.36 -7.59 -11.83
N ARG A 78 8.93 -7.94 -10.61
CA ARG A 78 9.31 -9.19 -9.93
C ARG A 78 8.13 -9.87 -9.27
N THR A 79 8.19 -11.20 -9.21
CA THR A 79 7.29 -12.03 -8.41
C THR A 79 7.91 -12.28 -7.03
N LYS A 80 7.17 -12.01 -5.94
CA LYS A 80 7.66 -12.20 -4.58
C LYS A 80 6.56 -12.69 -3.65
N VAL A 81 6.88 -13.67 -2.83
CA VAL A 81 6.12 -14.03 -1.63
C VAL A 81 7.04 -13.87 -0.42
N LYS A 82 6.70 -12.95 0.48
CA LYS A 82 7.52 -12.61 1.65
C LYS A 82 6.85 -13.03 2.95
N LEU A 83 7.61 -13.69 3.80
CA LEU A 83 7.19 -13.94 5.17
C LEU A 83 7.39 -12.69 6.03
N LYS A 84 6.41 -12.36 6.83
CA LYS A 84 6.37 -11.21 7.72
C LYS A 84 5.89 -11.61 9.11
N LYS A 85 6.09 -10.77 10.11
CA LYS A 85 5.45 -10.91 11.43
C LYS A 85 3.98 -10.47 11.36
N GLU A 86 3.71 -9.43 10.57
CA GLU A 86 2.41 -8.84 10.36
C GLU A 86 2.19 -8.59 8.86
N ILE A 87 0.97 -8.78 8.36
CA ILE A 87 0.64 -8.49 6.95
C ILE A 87 0.49 -6.98 6.68
N VAL A 88 0.24 -6.19 7.73
CA VAL A 88 0.40 -4.74 7.78
C VAL A 88 0.98 -4.39 9.15
N THR A 89 2.15 -3.76 9.16
CA THR A 89 2.92 -3.64 10.40
C THR A 89 2.52 -2.41 11.19
N MET A 90 1.87 -2.61 12.33
CA MET A 90 1.60 -1.58 13.34
C MET A 90 2.56 -1.70 14.54
N GLY A 91 3.01 -2.91 14.86
CA GLY A 91 4.00 -3.16 15.90
C GLY A 91 3.41 -3.26 17.32
N VAL A 92 2.11 -3.40 17.45
CA VAL A 92 1.42 -3.64 18.73
C VAL A 92 0.97 -5.09 18.77
N GLU A 93 1.36 -5.81 19.82
CA GLU A 93 0.96 -7.20 20.02
C GLU A 93 -0.50 -7.29 20.50
N GLY A 94 -1.19 -8.34 20.10
CA GLY A 94 -2.57 -8.64 20.55
C GLY A 94 -3.67 -7.98 19.74
N ILE A 95 -3.36 -7.06 18.83
CA ILE A 95 -4.38 -6.42 17.98
C ILE A 95 -4.85 -7.40 16.90
N ASP A 96 -6.08 -7.86 17.03
CA ASP A 96 -6.68 -8.81 16.09
C ASP A 96 -7.99 -8.26 15.50
N PRO A 97 -7.97 -7.82 14.22
CA PRO A 97 -9.18 -7.32 13.56
C PRO A 97 -10.29 -8.37 13.38
N ARG A 98 -9.98 -9.66 13.56
CA ARG A 98 -10.98 -10.73 13.49
C ARG A 98 -11.86 -10.79 14.74
N GLU A 99 -11.34 -10.30 15.87
CA GLU A 99 -12.07 -10.28 17.16
C GLU A 99 -12.77 -8.94 17.36
N THR A 100 -12.08 -7.84 17.06
CA THR A 100 -12.61 -6.49 17.25
C THR A 100 -12.19 -5.62 16.06
N VAL A 101 -13.16 -4.94 15.45
CA VAL A 101 -12.92 -4.01 14.34
C VAL A 101 -13.92 -2.85 14.41
N GLY A 102 -13.60 -1.73 13.82
CA GLY A 102 -14.50 -0.60 13.66
C GLY A 102 -15.67 -0.88 12.71
N THR A 103 -16.66 0.00 12.71
CA THR A 103 -17.79 -0.07 11.80
C THR A 103 -17.35 0.27 10.38
N TYR A 104 -17.62 -0.65 9.44
CA TYR A 104 -17.40 -0.40 8.01
C TYR A 104 -18.43 0.58 7.48
N VAL A 105 -17.98 1.62 6.79
CA VAL A 105 -18.82 2.62 6.15
C VAL A 105 -18.62 2.56 4.65
N LYS A 106 -19.69 2.33 3.93
CA LYS A 106 -19.65 2.25 2.45
C LYS A 106 -19.26 3.59 1.83
N PRO A 107 -18.59 3.62 0.67
CA PRO A 107 -18.22 4.84 -0.02
C PRO A 107 -19.37 5.85 -0.17
N LYS A 108 -20.55 5.38 -0.55
CA LYS A 108 -21.76 6.23 -0.72
C LYS A 108 -22.22 6.94 0.57
N ASP A 109 -21.93 6.39 1.73
CA ASP A 109 -22.33 6.93 3.03
C ASP A 109 -21.17 7.71 3.70
N TRP A 110 -19.95 7.62 3.12
CA TRP A 110 -18.73 8.19 3.68
C TRP A 110 -18.76 9.73 3.77
N ASN A 111 -19.20 10.41 2.71
CA ASN A 111 -19.27 11.86 2.68
C ASN A 111 -20.17 12.42 3.79
N ALA A 112 -21.30 11.79 4.05
CA ALA A 112 -22.20 12.20 5.13
C ALA A 112 -21.52 12.07 6.51
N LEU A 113 -20.80 10.96 6.74
CA LEU A 113 -20.08 10.72 8.00
C LEU A 113 -18.97 11.76 8.22
N ILE A 114 -18.10 11.98 7.22
CA ILE A 114 -16.95 12.91 7.38
C ILE A 114 -17.32 14.39 7.32
N SER A 115 -18.56 14.71 6.97
CA SER A 115 -19.11 16.06 7.01
C SER A 115 -19.69 16.43 8.40
N ASP A 116 -19.89 15.44 9.27
CA ASP A 116 -20.34 15.68 10.65
C ASP A 116 -19.18 16.30 11.45
N PRO A 117 -19.34 17.54 11.98
CA PRO A 117 -18.29 18.23 12.73
C PRO A 117 -17.90 17.53 14.04
N GLU A 118 -18.72 16.59 14.53
CA GLU A 118 -18.40 15.78 15.71
C GLU A 118 -17.48 14.60 15.38
N VAL A 119 -17.25 14.31 14.11
CA VAL A 119 -16.40 13.20 13.66
C VAL A 119 -14.97 13.65 13.45
N THR A 120 -14.05 13.04 14.17
CA THR A 120 -12.61 13.19 13.95
C THR A 120 -12.20 12.30 12.79
N VAL A 121 -11.84 12.89 11.66
CA VAL A 121 -11.45 12.14 10.44
C VAL A 121 -9.93 12.04 10.37
N ILE A 122 -9.38 10.83 10.28
CA ILE A 122 -7.93 10.60 10.33
C ILE A 122 -7.48 9.78 9.11
N ASP A 123 -6.47 10.28 8.41
CA ASP A 123 -5.78 9.53 7.37
C ASP A 123 -4.70 8.63 8.00
N THR A 124 -4.86 7.31 7.94
CA THR A 124 -3.91 6.37 8.56
C THR A 124 -2.73 6.01 7.64
N ARG A 125 -2.53 6.77 6.56
CA ARG A 125 -1.42 6.58 5.64
C ARG A 125 -0.17 7.31 6.14
N ASN A 126 0.94 7.07 5.46
CA ASN A 126 2.18 7.78 5.72
C ASN A 126 2.13 9.20 5.13
N GLY A 127 2.87 10.14 5.70
CA GLY A 127 2.87 11.54 5.29
C GLY A 127 3.05 11.74 3.78
N TYR A 128 3.98 11.03 3.14
CA TYR A 128 4.22 11.14 1.69
C TYR A 128 3.03 10.69 0.81
N GLU A 129 2.15 9.81 1.34
CA GLU A 129 0.91 9.42 0.66
C GLU A 129 -0.15 10.52 0.80
N ILE A 130 -0.17 11.20 1.96
CA ILE A 130 -1.12 12.26 2.30
C ILE A 130 -0.79 13.54 1.54
N GLU A 131 0.49 13.87 1.35
CA GLU A 131 0.97 15.05 0.63
C GLU A 131 0.43 15.14 -0.80
N ILE A 132 0.18 14.01 -1.46
CA ILE A 132 -0.31 13.99 -2.84
C ILE A 132 -1.83 13.91 -2.96
N GLY A 133 -2.54 13.66 -1.86
CA GLY A 133 -3.99 13.70 -1.81
C GLY A 133 -4.55 13.09 -0.55
N THR A 134 -5.68 13.64 -0.08
CA THR A 134 -6.40 13.19 1.11
C THR A 134 -7.86 13.64 1.06
N PHE A 135 -8.70 13.18 1.98
CA PHE A 135 -10.06 13.72 2.12
C PHE A 135 -10.06 15.09 2.75
N LYS A 136 -10.97 15.93 2.30
CA LYS A 136 -11.20 17.25 2.86
C LYS A 136 -11.39 17.18 4.38
N ASN A 137 -10.70 18.05 5.11
CA ASN A 137 -10.70 18.12 6.57
C ASN A 137 -10.13 16.90 7.31
N ALA A 138 -9.49 15.96 6.63
CA ALA A 138 -8.82 14.86 7.31
C ALA A 138 -7.57 15.32 8.05
N ILE A 139 -7.35 14.75 9.22
CA ILE A 139 -6.14 14.98 10.01
C ILE A 139 -5.02 14.10 9.48
N ASP A 140 -3.89 14.72 9.17
CA ASP A 140 -2.63 14.03 8.91
C ASP A 140 -1.90 13.80 10.25
N PRO A 141 -1.71 12.56 10.70
CA PRO A 141 -1.01 12.26 11.93
C PRO A 141 0.51 12.51 11.87
N LYS A 142 1.04 12.95 10.72
CA LYS A 142 2.47 13.22 10.49
C LYS A 142 3.38 12.01 10.78
N THR A 143 2.90 10.82 10.45
CA THR A 143 3.64 9.58 10.61
C THR A 143 4.44 9.24 9.34
N GLU A 144 5.69 8.85 9.50
CA GLU A 144 6.52 8.34 8.41
C GLU A 144 6.17 6.87 8.09
N THR A 145 5.75 6.14 9.10
CA THR A 145 5.34 4.73 8.99
C THR A 145 4.11 4.45 9.84
N PHE A 146 3.32 3.47 9.45
CA PHE A 146 2.14 3.04 10.22
C PHE A 146 2.47 2.53 11.64
N ARG A 147 3.74 2.24 11.93
CA ARG A 147 4.21 1.88 13.28
C ARG A 147 4.14 3.03 14.27
N GLU A 148 4.12 4.25 13.80
CA GLU A 148 4.06 5.46 14.63
C GLU A 148 2.62 5.83 15.00
N PHE A 149 1.64 5.20 14.33
CA PHE A 149 0.23 5.48 14.57
C PHE A 149 -0.22 5.26 16.03
N PRO A 150 0.20 4.19 16.76
CA PRO A 150 -0.12 4.03 18.19
C PRO A 150 0.42 5.17 19.05
N GLU A 151 1.60 5.70 18.75
CA GLU A 151 2.17 6.85 19.46
C GLU A 151 1.35 8.12 19.21
N TYR A 152 0.95 8.37 17.96
CA TYR A 152 0.04 9.46 17.61
C TYR A 152 -1.26 9.36 18.41
N VAL A 153 -1.93 8.20 18.43
CA VAL A 153 -3.16 7.98 19.18
C VAL A 153 -2.98 8.31 20.66
N SER A 154 -1.90 7.85 21.28
CA SER A 154 -1.65 8.06 22.71
C SER A 154 -1.39 9.54 23.09
N LYS A 155 -0.88 10.33 22.13
CA LYS A 155 -0.53 11.74 22.37
C LYS A 155 -1.65 12.70 21.99
N GLU A 156 -2.36 12.44 20.92
CA GLU A 156 -3.23 13.42 20.27
C GLU A 156 -4.73 13.09 20.40
N LEU A 157 -5.09 11.84 20.74
CA LEU A 157 -6.48 11.43 20.83
C LEU A 157 -6.88 11.09 22.26
N ASP A 158 -8.10 11.51 22.62
CA ASP A 158 -8.71 11.28 23.93
C ASP A 158 -10.13 10.71 23.72
N PRO A 159 -10.43 9.47 24.17
CA PRO A 159 -11.75 8.87 24.01
C PRO A 159 -12.90 9.72 24.58
N SER A 160 -12.63 10.56 25.59
CA SER A 160 -13.64 11.43 26.17
C SER A 160 -13.97 12.65 25.30
N LYS A 161 -13.06 13.06 24.43
CA LYS A 161 -13.19 14.21 23.52
C LYS A 161 -13.49 13.79 22.10
N ASN A 162 -12.73 12.82 21.59
CA ASN A 162 -12.87 12.29 20.23
C ASN A 162 -13.87 11.12 20.24
N LYS A 163 -15.14 11.39 20.50
CA LYS A 163 -16.17 10.35 20.66
C LYS A 163 -16.42 9.56 19.39
N LYS A 164 -16.38 10.21 18.24
CA LYS A 164 -16.57 9.60 16.93
C LYS A 164 -15.28 9.76 16.13
N VAL A 165 -14.67 8.65 15.72
CA VAL A 165 -13.44 8.64 14.92
C VAL A 165 -13.68 7.88 13.63
N ALA A 166 -13.40 8.50 12.48
CA ALA A 166 -13.50 7.88 11.17
C ALA A 166 -12.10 7.81 10.53
N MET A 167 -11.72 6.65 10.04
CA MET A 167 -10.38 6.41 9.49
C MET A 167 -10.44 5.83 8.08
N PHE A 168 -9.44 6.15 7.28
CA PHE A 168 -9.30 5.62 5.94
C PHE A 168 -7.83 5.35 5.58
N CYS A 169 -7.62 4.50 4.58
CA CYS A 169 -6.33 4.28 3.92
C CYS A 169 -6.55 3.86 2.47
N THR A 170 -5.49 3.61 1.72
CA THR A 170 -5.55 3.29 0.29
C THR A 170 -6.52 2.14 -0.04
N GLY A 171 -6.40 0.99 0.64
CA GLY A 171 -7.18 -0.21 0.34
C GLY A 171 -7.96 -0.82 1.52
N GLY A 172 -7.98 -0.16 2.69
CA GLY A 172 -8.74 -0.59 3.87
C GLY A 172 -7.92 -1.35 4.93
N ILE A 173 -6.83 -2.02 4.58
CA ILE A 173 -6.13 -2.94 5.49
C ILE A 173 -5.56 -2.29 6.76
N ARG A 174 -4.98 -1.07 6.65
CA ARG A 174 -4.47 -0.36 7.85
C ARG A 174 -5.59 0.00 8.80
N CYS A 175 -6.76 0.35 8.24
CA CYS A 175 -7.92 0.73 9.02
C CYS A 175 -8.49 -0.41 9.85
N GLU A 176 -8.43 -1.65 9.38
CA GLU A 176 -8.86 -2.79 10.19
C GLU A 176 -8.04 -2.88 11.49
N LYS A 177 -6.71 -2.77 11.40
CA LYS A 177 -5.85 -2.75 12.59
C LYS A 177 -5.98 -1.49 13.43
N SER A 178 -6.03 -0.31 12.80
CA SER A 178 -6.12 0.94 13.55
C SER A 178 -7.45 1.09 14.28
N THR A 179 -8.56 0.62 13.69
CA THR A 179 -9.86 0.65 14.38
C THR A 179 -9.94 -0.37 15.51
N ALA A 180 -9.39 -1.57 15.32
CA ALA A 180 -9.24 -2.56 16.37
C ALA A 180 -8.47 -1.97 17.56
N TYR A 181 -7.33 -1.34 17.27
CA TYR A 181 -6.49 -0.68 18.27
C TYR A 181 -7.25 0.44 19.03
N LEU A 182 -7.94 1.34 18.33
CA LEU A 182 -8.70 2.39 18.97
C LEU A 182 -9.78 1.85 19.91
N LYS A 183 -10.50 0.77 19.49
CA LYS A 183 -11.50 0.14 20.35
C LYS A 183 -10.88 -0.40 21.64
N GLU A 184 -9.70 -0.99 21.58
CA GLU A 184 -8.95 -1.43 22.77
C GLU A 184 -8.48 -0.27 23.66
N GLN A 185 -8.26 0.92 23.06
CA GLN A 185 -7.96 2.13 23.82
C GLN A 185 -9.21 2.83 24.40
N GLY A 186 -10.41 2.23 24.27
CA GLY A 186 -11.63 2.71 24.85
C GLY A 186 -12.44 3.69 23.99
N PHE A 187 -12.14 3.82 22.71
CA PHE A 187 -12.96 4.57 21.76
C PHE A 187 -14.20 3.74 21.38
N GLU A 188 -15.39 4.31 21.55
CA GLU A 188 -16.65 3.59 21.34
C GLU A 188 -17.14 3.66 19.89
N GLU A 189 -17.20 4.86 19.31
CA GLU A 189 -17.69 5.08 17.95
C GLU A 189 -16.51 5.21 16.97
N VAL A 190 -16.07 4.07 16.44
CA VAL A 190 -14.92 3.98 15.52
C VAL A 190 -15.39 3.43 14.17
N TYR A 191 -15.14 4.20 13.13
CA TYR A 191 -15.57 3.93 11.76
C TYR A 191 -14.39 3.82 10.82
N HIS A 192 -14.53 3.09 9.72
CA HIS A 192 -13.57 3.11 8.63
C HIS A 192 -14.21 2.94 7.26
N LEU A 193 -13.58 3.54 6.26
CA LEU A 193 -14.01 3.47 4.87
C LEU A 193 -13.85 2.04 4.33
N GLU A 194 -14.97 1.40 4.02
CA GLU A 194 -15.00 0.06 3.41
C GLU A 194 -14.29 0.09 2.06
N GLY A 195 -13.30 -0.77 1.91
CA GLY A 195 -12.52 -0.85 0.69
C GLY A 195 -11.53 0.28 0.48
N GLY A 196 -11.46 1.28 1.39
CA GLY A 196 -10.52 2.39 1.34
C GLY A 196 -10.75 3.37 0.20
N ILE A 197 -9.75 4.24 -0.02
CA ILE A 197 -9.79 5.31 -1.02
C ILE A 197 -10.07 4.76 -2.42
N LEU A 198 -9.43 3.66 -2.81
CA LEU A 198 -9.60 3.11 -4.16
C LEU A 198 -11.04 2.68 -4.45
N GLN A 199 -11.77 2.15 -3.45
CA GLN A 199 -13.19 1.83 -3.62
C GLN A 199 -14.04 3.10 -3.64
N TYR A 200 -13.69 4.09 -2.85
CA TYR A 200 -14.39 5.37 -2.85
C TYR A 200 -14.28 6.07 -4.20
N LEU A 201 -13.10 6.10 -4.80
CA LEU A 201 -12.88 6.70 -6.13
C LEU A 201 -13.61 5.96 -7.26
N ASP A 202 -13.81 4.64 -7.10
CA ASP A 202 -14.56 3.82 -8.06
C ASP A 202 -16.08 4.02 -7.93
N ASP A 203 -16.59 4.14 -6.69
CA ASP A 203 -18.02 4.15 -6.40
C ASP A 203 -18.65 5.54 -6.37
N VAL A 204 -17.88 6.60 -6.05
CA VAL A 204 -18.38 7.96 -5.85
C VAL A 204 -18.07 8.83 -7.05
N PRO A 205 -19.09 9.44 -7.70
CA PRO A 205 -18.88 10.35 -8.82
C PRO A 205 -17.95 11.51 -8.45
N LYS A 206 -17.13 11.95 -9.39
CA LYS A 206 -16.12 13.00 -9.19
C LYS A 206 -16.72 14.31 -8.67
N GLU A 207 -17.90 14.68 -9.14
CA GLU A 207 -18.64 15.87 -8.73
C GLU A 207 -19.17 15.82 -7.29
N GLU A 208 -19.31 14.62 -6.73
CA GLU A 208 -19.74 14.40 -5.34
C GLU A 208 -18.56 14.11 -4.42
N SER A 209 -17.36 13.94 -4.98
CA SER A 209 -16.19 13.50 -4.24
C SER A 209 -15.68 14.57 -3.28
N MET A 210 -15.36 14.13 -2.06
CA MET A 210 -14.64 14.91 -1.06
C MET A 210 -13.13 14.58 -1.03
N TRP A 211 -12.67 13.76 -1.96
CA TRP A 211 -11.26 13.46 -2.14
C TRP A 211 -10.56 14.59 -2.90
N GLU A 212 -9.41 15.04 -2.40
CA GLU A 212 -8.58 16.08 -3.01
C GLU A 212 -7.21 15.50 -3.40
N GLY A 213 -6.78 15.74 -4.64
CA GLY A 213 -5.49 15.25 -5.17
C GLY A 213 -5.55 13.82 -5.72
N ASP A 214 -4.39 13.15 -5.72
CA ASP A 214 -4.20 11.80 -6.26
C ASP A 214 -3.98 10.76 -5.16
N CYS A 215 -4.29 9.50 -5.44
CA CYS A 215 -4.13 8.41 -4.49
C CYS A 215 -2.83 7.65 -4.74
N PHE A 216 -1.90 7.65 -3.76
CA PHE A 216 -0.69 6.84 -3.84
C PHE A 216 -1.00 5.34 -3.92
N VAL A 217 -0.32 4.64 -4.84
CA VAL A 217 -0.39 3.19 -5.01
C VAL A 217 1.01 2.57 -4.97
N PHE A 218 1.10 1.32 -4.48
CA PHE A 218 2.38 0.65 -4.23
C PHE A 218 2.90 -0.14 -5.46
N ASP A 219 2.79 0.45 -6.64
CA ASP A 219 3.30 -0.10 -7.90
C ASP A 219 3.95 0.99 -8.77
N ASN A 220 4.39 0.66 -9.98
CA ASN A 220 5.10 1.59 -10.87
C ASN A 220 4.23 2.75 -11.40
N ARG A 221 2.92 2.75 -11.16
CA ARG A 221 2.05 3.89 -11.47
C ARG A 221 2.29 5.04 -10.50
N VAL A 222 2.78 4.74 -9.30
CA VAL A 222 3.06 5.65 -8.17
C VAL A 222 1.80 6.25 -7.56
N ALA A 223 0.94 6.86 -8.38
CA ALA A 223 -0.34 7.40 -7.96
C ALA A 223 -1.40 7.26 -9.06
N VAL A 224 -2.66 7.26 -8.65
CA VAL A 224 -3.80 7.28 -9.55
C VAL A 224 -4.69 8.49 -9.27
N ASN A 225 -5.28 9.04 -10.32
CA ASN A 225 -6.24 10.13 -10.23
C ASN A 225 -7.63 9.63 -9.79
N HIS A 226 -8.64 10.50 -9.80
CA HIS A 226 -10.01 10.14 -9.44
C HIS A 226 -10.62 9.06 -10.36
N ASP A 227 -10.22 9.01 -11.61
CA ASP A 227 -10.69 8.05 -12.59
C ASP A 227 -9.91 6.72 -12.52
N LEU A 228 -9.07 6.53 -11.48
CA LEU A 228 -8.17 5.40 -11.25
C LEU A 228 -7.12 5.21 -12.36
N GLU A 229 -6.89 6.21 -13.18
CA GLU A 229 -5.85 6.24 -14.20
C GLU A 229 -4.52 6.67 -13.59
N LYS A 230 -3.41 6.27 -14.23
CA LYS A 230 -2.07 6.69 -13.81
C LYS A 230 -1.95 8.21 -13.80
N SER A 231 -1.54 8.75 -12.66
CA SER A 231 -1.31 10.17 -12.44
C SER A 231 0.04 10.65 -13.03
N HIS A 232 0.33 11.94 -12.87
CA HIS A 232 1.55 12.59 -13.35
C HIS A 232 2.79 12.34 -12.47
N TYR A 233 2.62 11.72 -11.30
CA TYR A 233 3.73 11.42 -10.41
C TYR A 233 4.62 10.29 -10.95
N GLU A 234 5.92 10.45 -10.72
CA GLU A 234 6.91 9.41 -10.94
C GLU A 234 7.57 9.02 -9.60
N GLN A 235 8.33 7.93 -9.58
CA GLN A 235 8.99 7.48 -8.37
C GLN A 235 10.46 7.86 -8.35
N CYS A 236 10.93 8.46 -7.27
CA CYS A 236 12.36 8.54 -6.99
C CYS A 236 12.90 7.13 -6.69
N TYR A 237 13.77 6.60 -7.52
CA TYR A 237 14.32 5.25 -7.32
C TYR A 237 15.34 5.13 -6.17
N ALA A 238 15.73 6.24 -5.52
CA ALA A 238 16.51 6.23 -4.30
C ALA A 238 15.63 6.07 -3.05
N CYS A 239 14.79 7.05 -2.75
CA CYS A 239 13.96 7.06 -1.54
C CYS A 239 12.57 6.44 -1.72
N ARG A 240 12.10 6.22 -2.96
CA ARG A 240 10.78 5.67 -3.31
C ARG A 240 9.61 6.62 -3.11
N LEU A 241 9.84 7.86 -2.78
CA LEU A 241 8.80 8.89 -2.70
C LEU A 241 8.31 9.30 -4.10
N PRO A 242 7.06 9.77 -4.21
CA PRO A 242 6.56 10.38 -5.44
C PRO A 242 7.33 11.66 -5.76
N ILE A 243 7.55 11.94 -7.02
CA ILE A 243 8.20 13.16 -7.53
C ILE A 243 7.43 13.72 -8.72
N THR A 244 7.45 15.03 -8.84
CA THR A 244 6.81 15.77 -9.93
C THR A 244 7.80 16.09 -11.06
N ALA A 245 7.29 16.67 -12.16
CA ALA A 245 8.14 17.20 -13.23
C ALA A 245 9.00 18.37 -12.74
N GLU A 246 8.52 19.17 -11.77
CA GLU A 246 9.27 20.27 -11.15
C GLU A 246 10.41 19.75 -10.28
N ASP A 247 10.18 18.71 -9.50
CA ASP A 247 11.24 18.05 -8.72
C ASP A 247 12.41 17.59 -9.59
N LYS A 248 12.11 17.13 -10.80
CA LYS A 248 13.12 16.70 -11.76
C LYS A 248 13.94 17.86 -12.39
N GLN A 249 13.43 19.08 -12.30
CA GLN A 249 14.17 20.28 -12.75
C GLN A 249 15.09 20.84 -11.66
N SER A 250 14.97 20.36 -10.43
CA SER A 250 15.80 20.79 -9.31
C SER A 250 17.26 20.36 -9.50
N ASP A 251 18.19 21.20 -9.04
CA ASP A 251 19.63 20.90 -8.94
C ASP A 251 19.95 19.75 -7.98
N LYS A 252 18.99 19.37 -7.13
CA LYS A 252 19.04 18.22 -6.22
C LYS A 252 18.61 16.90 -6.86
N TYR A 253 18.12 16.94 -8.10
CA TYR A 253 17.68 15.75 -8.80
C TYR A 253 18.81 15.12 -9.61
N GLU A 254 19.12 13.86 -9.29
CA GLU A 254 19.98 12.98 -10.09
C GLU A 254 19.19 11.69 -10.36
N PRO A 255 18.89 11.33 -11.65
CA PRO A 255 18.09 10.17 -11.99
C PRO A 255 18.56 8.88 -11.27
N GLY A 256 17.65 8.21 -10.59
CA GLY A 256 17.95 7.00 -9.84
C GLY A 256 18.75 7.18 -8.56
N VAL A 257 19.25 8.36 -8.24
CA VAL A 257 20.21 8.63 -7.14
C VAL A 257 19.65 9.56 -6.08
N SER A 258 19.00 10.65 -6.46
CA SER A 258 18.44 11.61 -5.51
C SER A 258 17.26 12.40 -6.10
N CYS A 259 16.46 12.97 -5.21
CA CYS A 259 15.42 13.96 -5.52
C CYS A 259 15.44 15.04 -4.42
N PRO A 260 14.68 16.16 -4.55
CA PRO A 260 14.62 17.18 -3.51
C PRO A 260 14.31 16.65 -2.10
N HIS A 261 13.49 15.61 -2.00
CA HIS A 261 13.10 15.01 -0.70
C HIS A 261 14.23 14.22 -0.02
N CYS A 262 15.14 13.61 -0.78
CA CYS A 262 16.21 12.76 -0.22
C CYS A 262 17.63 13.25 -0.49
N PHE A 263 17.78 14.43 -1.08
CA PHE A 263 19.12 15.01 -1.32
C PHE A 263 19.85 15.25 0.00
N GLY A 264 21.06 14.73 0.12
CA GLY A 264 21.89 14.85 1.33
C GLY A 264 21.52 13.90 2.47
N THR A 265 20.53 13.01 2.32
CA THR A 265 20.14 12.05 3.37
C THR A 265 20.83 10.68 3.26
N HIS A 266 21.46 10.38 2.13
CA HIS A 266 22.14 9.12 1.87
C HIS A 266 23.65 9.21 2.10
N THR A 267 24.24 8.10 2.55
CA THR A 267 25.71 7.99 2.67
C THR A 267 26.38 7.89 1.31
N ASP A 268 27.68 8.23 1.21
CA ASP A 268 28.44 8.14 -0.03
C ASP A 268 28.41 6.72 -0.64
N ASP A 269 28.45 5.69 0.20
CA ASP A 269 28.33 4.30 -0.24
C ASP A 269 26.94 3.96 -0.82
N GLN A 270 25.87 4.55 -0.28
CA GLN A 270 24.53 4.40 -0.82
C GLN A 270 24.42 5.11 -2.17
N ILE A 271 24.93 6.31 -2.27
CA ILE A 271 24.98 7.11 -3.51
C ILE A 271 25.75 6.37 -4.59
N ALA A 272 26.94 5.84 -4.28
CA ALA A 272 27.73 5.06 -5.23
C ALA A 272 26.97 3.83 -5.76
N ARG A 273 26.28 3.10 -4.87
CA ARG A 273 25.44 1.95 -5.27
C ARG A 273 24.24 2.37 -6.12
N PHE A 274 23.63 3.51 -5.84
CA PHE A 274 22.51 4.02 -6.64
C PHE A 274 22.99 4.43 -8.05
N ARG A 275 24.12 5.09 -8.17
CA ARG A 275 24.75 5.45 -9.46
C ARG A 275 25.10 4.21 -10.28
N GLU A 276 25.70 3.20 -9.65
CA GLU A 276 26.02 1.96 -10.35
C GLU A 276 24.75 1.23 -10.83
N ARG A 277 23.71 1.14 -10.00
CA ARG A 277 22.42 0.59 -10.40
C ARG A 277 21.82 1.33 -11.58
N GLU A 278 21.80 2.67 -11.55
CA GLU A 278 21.24 3.50 -12.62
C GLU A 278 22.04 3.31 -13.92
N LYS A 279 23.36 3.26 -13.84
CA LYS A 279 24.23 2.94 -14.98
C LYS A 279 23.87 1.58 -15.60
N GLN A 280 23.68 0.56 -14.79
CA GLN A 280 23.28 -0.78 -15.28
C GLN A 280 21.88 -0.76 -15.93
N VAL A 281 20.94 0.02 -15.40
CA VAL A 281 19.61 0.21 -16.00
C VAL A 281 19.73 0.88 -17.37
N GLN A 282 20.55 1.91 -17.52
CA GLN A 282 20.75 2.60 -18.79
C GLN A 282 21.42 1.69 -19.82
N LEU A 283 22.46 0.97 -19.44
CA LEU A 283 23.14 -0.01 -20.30
C LEU A 283 22.19 -1.12 -20.78
N ALA A 284 21.29 -1.57 -19.93
CA ALA A 284 20.28 -2.58 -20.31
C ALA A 284 19.26 -2.00 -21.31
N LYS A 285 18.81 -0.75 -21.11
CA LYS A 285 17.94 -0.05 -22.07
C LYS A 285 18.59 0.08 -23.44
N GLU A 286 19.86 0.50 -23.50
CA GLU A 286 20.64 0.61 -24.74
C GLU A 286 20.76 -0.73 -25.48
N ARG A 287 20.85 -1.84 -24.72
CA ARG A 287 20.91 -3.20 -25.25
C ARG A 287 19.54 -3.82 -25.54
N GLN A 288 18.45 -3.09 -25.29
CA GLN A 288 17.08 -3.58 -25.39
C GLN A 288 16.83 -4.84 -24.52
N GLN A 289 17.47 -4.89 -23.35
CA GLN A 289 17.37 -5.99 -22.38
C GLN A 289 16.64 -5.54 -21.12
N GLU A 290 15.82 -6.43 -20.54
CA GLU A 290 15.26 -6.22 -19.21
C GLU A 290 16.36 -6.37 -18.16
N HIS A 291 16.70 -5.30 -17.43
CA HIS A 291 17.69 -5.34 -16.35
C HIS A 291 17.08 -5.75 -15.00
N VAL A 292 15.87 -5.32 -14.71
CA VAL A 292 15.21 -5.55 -13.42
C VAL A 292 14.21 -6.71 -13.56
N GLY A 293 14.53 -7.84 -12.98
CA GLY A 293 13.62 -9.01 -12.94
C GLY A 293 14.21 -10.31 -13.46
N THR A 294 15.03 -10.29 -14.50
CA THR A 294 15.58 -11.48 -15.17
C THR A 294 16.98 -11.88 -14.70
N GLY A 295 17.80 -10.94 -14.21
CA GLY A 295 19.22 -11.16 -13.91
C GLY A 295 19.57 -11.82 -12.58
N ALA A 296 18.64 -11.96 -11.65
CA ALA A 296 18.93 -12.49 -10.32
C ALA A 296 18.98 -14.03 -10.24
N ARG A 297 18.51 -14.75 -11.28
CA ARG A 297 18.51 -16.23 -11.30
C ARG A 297 19.80 -16.86 -11.82
N LEU A 298 20.57 -16.15 -12.64
CA LEU A 298 21.81 -16.69 -13.23
C LEU A 298 23.00 -16.79 -12.27
N THR A 299 22.93 -16.14 -11.09
CA THR A 299 24.04 -16.13 -10.13
C THR A 299 23.90 -17.13 -8.99
N MET A 300 22.77 -17.82 -8.85
CA MET A 300 22.57 -18.83 -7.80
C MET A 300 22.77 -20.27 -8.24
N GLU A 301 22.80 -20.55 -9.56
CA GLU A 301 23.04 -21.91 -10.10
C GLU A 301 24.53 -22.18 -10.47
N GLN A 302 25.41 -21.18 -10.29
CA GLN A 302 26.84 -21.30 -10.57
C GLN A 302 27.75 -21.10 -9.34
N LYS A 303 27.26 -21.39 -8.13
CA LYS A 303 28.14 -21.51 -6.96
C LYS A 303 27.86 -22.77 -6.17
#